data_10185b273adf159acf11f75784709d7b
#
_entry.id   10185b273adf159acf11f75784709d7b
#
_cell.length_a   1.000
_cell.length_b   1.000
_cell.length_c   1.000
_cell.angle_alpha   90.00
_cell.angle_beta   90.00
_cell.angle_gamma   90.00
#
_symmetry.space_group_name_H-M   'P 1'
#
loop_
_entity.id
_entity.type
_entity.pdbx_description
1 polymer ?
#
loop_
_entity_poly.entity_id
_entity_poly.type
_entity_poly.pdbx_seq_one_letter_code
_entity_poly.pdbx_strand_id
1 'polypeptide(L)'
;PIAAVDLLLQVMEENPQEVAEQDIKELKSELFKIDFYVEAVMNYLRLEDLSSDFRFETTAVETVVKKAVKRFAGQFIHRQITLAMENLHSEIETDEKWLLFILEQLLSNAVKYTQKGGTVKIYEKETLLKSDTVLVIEDNGIGIQSEDLPRIMERGYTGYNGRGASKSSGIGLYLCKKAADQLGIDIEVESEPYHGTKVLLTIRQHHTRHE
;
A
#
# COMPACT_ATOMS: atom_id res chain seq x y z
N PRO A 1 -16.80 -6.37 -2.46
CA PRO A 1 -17.25 -5.02 -2.10
C PRO A 1 -18.61 -4.68 -2.73
N ILE A 2 -18.84 -4.88 -4.06
CA ILE A 2 -20.10 -4.48 -4.73
C ILE A 2 -21.32 -5.09 -4.04
N ALA A 3 -21.35 -6.42 -3.84
CA ALA A 3 -22.46 -7.09 -3.16
C ALA A 3 -22.66 -6.62 -1.71
N ALA A 4 -21.61 -6.17 -1.04
CA ALA A 4 -21.73 -5.59 0.30
C ALA A 4 -22.34 -4.19 0.25
N VAL A 5 -21.99 -3.39 -0.75
CA VAL A 5 -22.62 -2.07 -0.99
C VAL A 5 -24.10 -2.23 -1.29
N ASP A 6 -24.47 -3.15 -2.19
CA ASP A 6 -25.88 -3.41 -2.54
C ASP A 6 -26.69 -3.84 -1.31
N LEU A 7 -26.14 -4.74 -0.49
CA LEU A 7 -26.81 -5.19 0.74
C LEU A 7 -26.98 -4.06 1.76
N LEU A 8 -25.94 -3.24 1.98
CA LEU A 8 -26.02 -2.10 2.90
C LEU A 8 -27.05 -1.08 2.42
N LEU A 9 -27.08 -0.78 1.13
CA LEU A 9 -28.08 0.13 0.55
C LEU A 9 -29.49 -0.42 0.71
N GLN A 10 -29.71 -1.72 0.48
CA GLN A 10 -31.03 -2.35 0.66
C GLN A 10 -31.50 -2.25 2.11
N VAL A 11 -30.63 -2.54 3.09
CA VAL A 11 -30.97 -2.41 4.53
C VAL A 11 -31.30 -0.96 4.89
N MET A 12 -30.56 0.02 4.36
CA MET A 12 -30.80 1.44 4.58
C MET A 12 -32.13 1.92 3.94
N GLU A 13 -32.49 1.37 2.77
CA GLU A 13 -33.76 1.67 2.10
C GLU A 13 -34.97 1.07 2.84
N GLU A 14 -34.81 -0.14 3.34
CA GLU A 14 -35.86 -0.82 4.11
C GLU A 14 -36.12 -0.15 5.48
N ASN A 15 -35.09 0.46 6.10
CA ASN A 15 -35.17 1.09 7.41
C ASN A 15 -34.58 2.52 7.44
N PRO A 16 -35.11 3.49 6.69
CA PRO A 16 -34.49 4.81 6.53
C PRO A 16 -34.35 5.61 7.83
N GLN A 17 -35.18 5.31 8.84
CA GLN A 17 -35.13 6.00 10.13
C GLN A 17 -34.13 5.39 11.11
N GLU A 18 -33.58 4.20 10.81
CA GLU A 18 -32.67 3.46 11.67
C GLU A 18 -31.20 3.50 11.10
N VAL A 19 -30.98 4.25 10.02
CA VAL A 19 -29.62 4.37 9.40
C VAL A 19 -28.66 4.98 10.40
N ALA A 20 -27.75 4.16 10.89
CA ALA A 20 -26.74 4.59 11.84
C ALA A 20 -25.55 5.23 11.13
N GLU A 21 -24.82 6.10 11.83
CA GLU A 21 -23.54 6.65 11.33
C GLU A 21 -22.54 5.55 10.98
N GLN A 22 -22.64 4.41 11.66
CA GLN A 22 -21.82 3.23 11.42
C GLN A 22 -22.07 2.62 10.03
N ASP A 23 -23.33 2.55 9.59
CA ASP A 23 -23.70 1.99 8.27
C ASP A 23 -23.13 2.85 7.14
N ILE A 24 -23.18 4.18 7.31
CA ILE A 24 -22.57 5.13 6.37
C ILE A 24 -21.04 4.96 6.33
N LYS A 25 -20.39 4.73 7.47
CA LYS A 25 -18.94 4.49 7.53
C LYS A 25 -18.58 3.19 6.82
N GLU A 26 -19.38 2.15 7.01
CA GLU A 26 -19.17 0.85 6.38
C GLU A 26 -19.35 0.95 4.85
N LEU A 27 -20.42 1.61 4.40
CA LEU A 27 -20.64 1.88 2.99
C LEU A 27 -19.48 2.64 2.35
N LYS A 28 -18.99 3.71 3.00
CA LYS A 28 -17.81 4.46 2.54
C LYS A 28 -16.57 3.58 2.45
N SER A 29 -16.37 2.66 3.40
CA SER A 29 -15.24 1.72 3.39
C SER A 29 -15.32 0.76 2.21
N GLU A 30 -16.51 0.24 1.88
CA GLU A 30 -16.69 -0.65 0.73
C GLU A 30 -16.52 0.08 -0.60
N LEU A 31 -17.04 1.31 -0.73
CA LEU A 31 -16.82 2.15 -1.92
C LEU A 31 -15.33 2.47 -2.12
N PHE A 32 -14.60 2.77 -1.05
CA PHE A 32 -13.16 2.97 -1.12
C PHE A 32 -12.43 1.73 -1.68
N LYS A 33 -12.83 0.53 -1.27
CA LYS A 33 -12.25 -0.72 -1.79
C LYS A 33 -12.50 -0.88 -3.30
N ILE A 34 -13.70 -0.51 -3.77
CA ILE A 34 -14.04 -0.58 -5.20
C ILE A 34 -13.13 0.37 -5.98
N ASP A 35 -13.07 1.63 -5.56
CA ASP A 35 -12.23 2.66 -6.19
C ASP A 35 -10.75 2.21 -6.26
N PHE A 36 -10.23 1.72 -5.14
CA PHE A 36 -8.87 1.22 -5.04
C PHE A 36 -8.58 0.04 -5.99
N TYR A 37 -9.55 -0.89 -6.15
CA TYR A 37 -9.41 -2.00 -7.09
C TYR A 37 -9.47 -1.54 -8.56
N VAL A 38 -10.36 -0.61 -8.89
CA VAL A 38 -10.46 -0.04 -10.24
C VAL A 38 -9.14 0.65 -10.62
N GLU A 39 -8.60 1.46 -9.73
CA GLU A 39 -7.29 2.11 -9.93
C GLU A 39 -6.15 1.09 -10.11
N ALA A 40 -6.12 0.03 -9.31
CA ALA A 40 -5.12 -1.02 -9.46
C ALA A 40 -5.20 -1.68 -10.85
N VAL A 41 -6.40 -1.96 -11.35
CA VAL A 41 -6.60 -2.51 -12.70
C VAL A 41 -6.16 -1.52 -13.79
N MET A 42 -6.50 -0.24 -13.64
CA MET A 42 -6.09 0.80 -14.59
C MET A 42 -4.57 0.97 -14.62
N ASN A 43 -3.92 0.92 -13.46
CA ASN A 43 -2.46 0.97 -13.38
C ASN A 43 -1.81 -0.32 -13.94
N TYR A 44 -2.43 -1.48 -13.76
CA TYR A 44 -2.00 -2.72 -14.40
C TYR A 44 -1.95 -2.56 -15.93
N LEU A 45 -3.03 -2.06 -16.54
CA LEU A 45 -3.09 -1.84 -18.00
C LEU A 45 -2.03 -0.85 -18.47
N ARG A 46 -1.78 0.22 -17.70
CA ARG A 46 -0.74 1.19 -18.02
C ARG A 46 0.67 0.63 -17.93
N LEU A 47 0.95 -0.25 -16.94
CA LEU A 47 2.26 -0.90 -16.81
C LEU A 47 2.51 -1.97 -17.88
N GLU A 48 1.47 -2.55 -18.47
CA GLU A 48 1.58 -3.48 -19.60
C GLU A 48 1.78 -2.72 -20.93
N ASP A 49 1.38 -1.46 -21.01
CA ASP A 49 1.63 -0.62 -22.17
C ASP A 49 3.07 -0.09 -22.12
N LEU A 50 3.91 -0.53 -23.06
CA LEU A 50 5.31 -0.12 -23.22
C LEU A 50 5.48 1.40 -23.47
N SER A 51 4.39 2.13 -23.68
CA SER A 51 4.35 3.59 -23.88
C SER A 51 4.16 4.38 -22.58
N SER A 52 4.24 3.77 -21.40
CA SER A 52 4.13 4.50 -20.13
C SER A 52 5.26 5.52 -20.01
N ASP A 53 4.95 6.78 -20.26
CA ASP A 53 5.89 7.89 -20.08
C ASP A 53 6.11 8.14 -18.58
N PHE A 54 7.17 7.53 -18.03
CA PHE A 54 7.61 7.83 -16.67
C PHE A 54 8.22 9.24 -16.65
N ARG A 55 7.82 10.04 -15.67
CA ARG A 55 8.32 11.40 -15.45
C ARG A 55 9.13 11.45 -14.17
N PHE A 56 10.43 11.35 -14.30
CA PHE A 56 11.33 11.45 -13.16
C PHE A 56 11.53 12.92 -12.80
N GLU A 57 11.31 13.23 -11.52
CA GLU A 57 11.51 14.58 -10.95
C GLU A 57 12.00 14.45 -9.50
N THR A 58 12.70 15.47 -9.03
CA THR A 58 13.13 15.54 -7.64
C THR A 58 11.91 15.72 -6.74
N THR A 59 11.71 14.79 -5.82
CA THR A 59 10.53 14.70 -4.98
C THR A 59 10.91 14.45 -3.53
N ALA A 60 10.35 15.20 -2.59
CA ALA A 60 10.54 14.97 -1.17
C ALA A 60 9.76 13.73 -0.73
N VAL A 61 10.44 12.74 -0.13
CA VAL A 61 9.83 11.49 0.37
C VAL A 61 8.66 11.78 1.30
N GLU A 62 8.83 12.73 2.23
CA GLU A 62 7.77 13.14 3.17
C GLU A 62 6.47 13.53 2.45
N THR A 63 6.58 14.25 1.34
CA THR A 63 5.42 14.73 0.57
C THR A 63 4.60 13.56 0.01
N VAL A 64 5.27 12.57 -0.59
CA VAL A 64 4.60 11.42 -1.20
C VAL A 64 4.00 10.52 -0.12
N VAL A 65 4.74 10.28 0.96
CA VAL A 65 4.25 9.52 2.12
C VAL A 65 3.00 10.17 2.73
N LYS A 66 3.01 11.50 2.94
CA LYS A 66 1.84 12.24 3.45
C LYS A 66 0.62 12.12 2.52
N LYS A 67 0.81 12.16 1.20
CA LYS A 67 -0.27 11.95 0.22
C LYS A 67 -0.87 10.56 0.35
N ALA A 68 -0.02 9.52 0.40
CA ALA A 68 -0.47 8.14 0.58
C ALA A 68 -1.23 7.95 1.90
N VAL A 69 -0.65 8.39 3.01
CA VAL A 69 -1.27 8.31 4.35
C VAL A 69 -2.63 9.02 4.40
N LYS A 70 -2.74 10.20 3.81
CA LYS A 70 -4.01 10.96 3.78
C LYS A 70 -5.13 10.15 3.16
N ARG A 71 -4.86 9.38 2.12
CA ARG A 71 -5.85 8.51 1.45
C ARG A 71 -6.38 7.41 2.38
N PHE A 72 -5.53 6.87 3.25
CA PHE A 72 -5.88 5.80 4.19
C PHE A 72 -6.28 6.29 5.59
N ALA A 73 -6.28 7.59 5.86
CA ALA A 73 -6.54 8.15 7.19
C ALA A 73 -7.85 7.62 7.81
N GLY A 74 -8.94 7.55 7.03
CA GLY A 74 -10.22 7.02 7.49
C GLY A 74 -10.13 5.55 7.93
N GLN A 75 -9.32 4.74 7.26
CA GLN A 75 -9.15 3.33 7.60
C GLN A 75 -8.28 3.14 8.85
N PHE A 76 -7.21 3.91 9.01
CA PHE A 76 -6.41 3.93 10.24
C PHE A 76 -7.28 4.26 11.46
N ILE A 77 -8.11 5.30 11.35
CA ILE A 77 -9.03 5.71 12.44
C ILE A 77 -10.06 4.62 12.72
N HIS A 78 -10.74 4.09 11.69
CA HIS A 78 -11.77 3.07 11.87
C HIS A 78 -11.24 1.80 12.51
N ARG A 79 -10.03 1.37 12.13
CA ARG A 79 -9.37 0.19 12.70
C ARG A 79 -8.56 0.48 13.96
N GLN A 80 -8.54 1.74 14.42
CA GLN A 80 -7.77 2.18 15.60
C GLN A 80 -6.28 1.84 15.47
N ILE A 81 -5.74 1.86 14.26
CA ILE A 81 -4.31 1.60 14.01
C ILE A 81 -3.54 2.89 14.26
N THR A 82 -2.51 2.80 15.09
CA THR A 82 -1.58 3.92 15.33
C THR A 82 -0.61 4.02 14.14
N LEU A 83 -0.50 5.21 13.58
CA LEU A 83 0.47 5.50 12.52
C LEU A 83 1.59 6.38 13.08
N ALA A 84 2.84 5.97 12.88
CA ALA A 84 4.02 6.79 13.17
C ALA A 84 4.78 7.07 11.86
N MET A 85 5.22 8.31 11.69
CA MET A 85 6.10 8.72 10.58
C MET A 85 7.35 9.35 11.18
N GLU A 86 8.52 8.85 10.83
CA GLU A 86 9.79 9.24 11.45
C GLU A 86 10.88 9.45 10.40
N ASN A 87 11.71 10.49 10.56
CA ASN A 87 12.94 10.70 9.76
C ASN A 87 12.74 10.70 8.23
N LEU A 88 11.69 11.31 7.73
CA LEU A 88 11.39 11.41 6.29
C LEU A 88 11.98 12.71 5.73
N HIS A 89 13.28 12.74 5.48
CA HIS A 89 14.00 13.97 5.12
C HIS A 89 14.63 13.97 3.71
N SER A 90 14.66 12.79 3.06
CA SER A 90 15.34 12.66 1.78
C SER A 90 14.54 13.28 0.63
N GLU A 91 15.28 13.81 -0.33
CA GLU A 91 14.80 14.09 -1.68
C GLU A 91 15.31 12.99 -2.62
N ILE A 92 14.44 12.50 -3.50
CA ILE A 92 14.75 11.40 -4.41
C ILE A 92 14.33 11.78 -5.84
N GLU A 93 15.02 11.25 -6.82
CA GLU A 93 14.61 11.34 -8.22
C GLU A 93 13.72 10.15 -8.57
N THR A 94 12.43 10.41 -8.82
CA THR A 94 11.43 9.36 -9.08
C THR A 94 10.23 9.91 -9.85
N ASP A 95 9.38 9.02 -10.35
CA ASP A 95 8.03 9.39 -10.76
C ASP A 95 7.11 9.35 -9.53
N GLU A 96 6.68 10.54 -9.08
CA GLU A 96 5.84 10.70 -7.87
C GLU A 96 4.57 9.84 -7.94
N LYS A 97 3.92 9.79 -9.09
CA LYS A 97 2.66 9.06 -9.26
C LYS A 97 2.85 7.55 -9.04
N TRP A 98 3.92 6.97 -9.60
CA TRP A 98 4.18 5.56 -9.47
C TRP A 98 4.72 5.19 -8.08
N LEU A 99 5.53 6.06 -7.46
CA LEU A 99 5.92 5.87 -6.06
C LEU A 99 4.71 5.96 -5.14
N LEU A 100 3.81 6.92 -5.35
CA LEU A 100 2.56 7.04 -4.60
C LEU A 100 1.73 5.76 -4.73
N PHE A 101 1.59 5.21 -5.93
CA PHE A 101 0.88 3.95 -6.16
C PHE A 101 1.50 2.79 -5.36
N ILE A 102 2.84 2.65 -5.37
CA ILE A 102 3.53 1.62 -4.57
C ILE A 102 3.20 1.78 -3.09
N LEU A 103 3.34 3.00 -2.55
CA LEU A 103 3.06 3.29 -1.14
C LEU A 103 1.61 2.99 -0.77
N GLU A 104 0.66 3.33 -1.62
CA GLU A 104 -0.76 3.05 -1.39
C GLU A 104 -1.06 1.54 -1.35
N GLN A 105 -0.45 0.74 -2.22
CA GLN A 105 -0.58 -0.72 -2.18
C GLN A 105 0.01 -1.31 -0.89
N LEU A 106 1.18 -0.83 -0.48
CA LEU A 106 1.83 -1.29 0.76
C LEU A 106 1.03 -0.88 2.00
N LEU A 107 0.52 0.35 2.06
CA LEU A 107 -0.36 0.81 3.14
C LEU A 107 -1.69 0.07 3.18
N SER A 108 -2.27 -0.26 2.03
CA SER A 108 -3.47 -1.10 1.94
C SER A 108 -3.23 -2.46 2.60
N ASN A 109 -2.07 -3.09 2.33
CA ASN A 109 -1.69 -4.35 2.96
C ASN A 109 -1.46 -4.17 4.47
N ALA A 110 -0.70 -3.17 4.89
CA ALA A 110 -0.45 -2.88 6.29
C ALA A 110 -1.76 -2.70 7.06
N VAL A 111 -2.68 -1.85 6.58
CA VAL A 111 -4.00 -1.66 7.20
C VAL A 111 -4.80 -2.95 7.22
N LYS A 112 -4.76 -3.74 6.15
CA LYS A 112 -5.52 -4.99 6.02
C LYS A 112 -5.09 -6.05 7.04
N TYR A 113 -3.79 -6.22 7.20
CA TYR A 113 -3.20 -7.33 7.97
C TYR A 113 -2.80 -6.95 9.40
N THR A 114 -2.78 -5.66 9.74
CA THR A 114 -2.62 -5.19 11.12
C THR A 114 -3.93 -5.40 11.89
N GLN A 115 -3.82 -5.93 13.11
CA GLN A 115 -4.98 -6.08 13.98
C GLN A 115 -5.50 -4.73 14.47
N LYS A 116 -6.76 -4.68 14.89
CA LYS A 116 -7.36 -3.50 15.52
C LYS A 116 -6.52 -3.09 16.75
N GLY A 117 -6.15 -1.82 16.82
CA GLY A 117 -5.28 -1.29 17.89
C GLY A 117 -3.79 -1.50 17.64
N GLY A 118 -3.39 -2.09 16.50
CA GLY A 118 -2.00 -2.27 16.14
C GLY A 118 -1.30 -0.98 15.69
N THR A 119 -0.10 -1.13 15.13
CA THR A 119 0.77 -0.01 14.75
C THR A 119 1.34 -0.22 13.36
N VAL A 120 1.39 0.87 12.58
CA VAL A 120 2.13 0.97 11.32
C VAL A 120 3.13 2.11 11.45
N LYS A 121 4.38 1.85 11.05
CA LYS A 121 5.46 2.84 11.04
C LYS A 121 5.95 3.05 9.63
N ILE A 122 6.28 4.29 9.29
CA ILE A 122 6.91 4.67 8.02
C ILE A 122 8.13 5.52 8.37
N TYR A 123 9.30 5.10 7.94
CA TYR A 123 10.53 5.79 8.27
C TYR A 123 11.64 5.55 7.24
N GLU A 124 12.59 6.47 7.16
CA GLU A 124 13.83 6.24 6.44
C GLU A 124 14.85 5.55 7.36
N LYS A 125 15.43 4.46 6.86
CA LYS A 125 16.51 3.74 7.55
C LYS A 125 17.85 4.36 7.17
N GLU A 126 18.70 4.59 8.14
CA GLU A 126 20.08 4.99 7.88
C GLU A 126 20.81 3.93 7.06
N THR A 127 21.50 4.36 6.01
CA THR A 127 22.27 3.50 5.15
C THR A 127 23.76 3.89 5.16
N LEU A 128 24.64 2.92 4.93
CA LEU A 128 26.08 3.18 4.80
C LEU A 128 26.39 3.91 3.50
N LEU A 129 25.57 3.73 2.47
CA LEU A 129 25.69 4.41 1.18
C LEU A 129 24.84 5.68 1.23
N LYS A 130 25.49 6.83 1.38
CA LYS A 130 24.81 8.14 1.43
C LYS A 130 24.00 8.48 0.17
N SER A 131 24.22 7.74 -0.93
CA SER A 131 23.49 7.87 -2.18
C SER A 131 22.14 7.18 -2.19
N ASP A 132 21.87 6.27 -1.25
CA ASP A 132 20.69 5.45 -1.28
C ASP A 132 19.70 5.90 -0.19
N THR A 133 18.44 6.00 -0.55
CA THR A 133 17.35 6.20 0.41
C THR A 133 16.63 4.87 0.62
N VAL A 134 16.52 4.41 1.86
CA VAL A 134 15.75 3.21 2.20
C VAL A 134 14.52 3.63 2.99
N LEU A 135 13.38 3.63 2.32
CA LEU A 135 12.08 3.88 2.93
C LEU A 135 11.49 2.58 3.44
N VAL A 136 11.08 2.54 4.70
CA VAL A 136 10.55 1.35 5.37
C VAL A 136 9.11 1.57 5.75
N ILE A 137 8.25 0.60 5.42
CA ILE A 137 6.89 0.48 5.91
C ILE A 137 6.83 -0.77 6.79
N GLU A 138 6.55 -0.60 8.07
CA GLU A 138 6.56 -1.67 9.08
C GLU A 138 5.22 -1.74 9.79
N ASP A 139 4.63 -2.93 9.86
CA ASP A 139 3.43 -3.20 10.63
C ASP A 139 3.68 -4.29 11.67
N ASN A 140 2.91 -4.28 12.75
CA ASN A 140 2.89 -5.32 13.78
C ASN A 140 1.71 -6.28 13.62
N GLY A 141 1.35 -6.57 12.38
CA GLY A 141 0.20 -7.43 12.04
C GLY A 141 0.48 -8.92 12.16
N ILE A 142 -0.31 -9.70 11.44
CA ILE A 142 -0.26 -11.17 11.49
C ILE A 142 0.99 -11.78 10.86
N GLY A 143 1.77 -11.00 10.13
CA GLY A 143 2.95 -11.46 9.41
C GLY A 143 2.64 -12.41 8.24
N ILE A 144 3.70 -12.93 7.64
CA ILE A 144 3.65 -13.80 6.45
C ILE A 144 4.36 -15.11 6.78
N GLN A 145 3.79 -16.24 6.35
CA GLN A 145 4.44 -17.53 6.49
C GLN A 145 5.71 -17.59 5.63
N SER A 146 6.77 -18.21 6.14
CA SER A 146 8.05 -18.31 5.44
C SER A 146 7.93 -18.98 4.06
N GLU A 147 6.98 -19.90 3.91
CA GLU A 147 6.67 -20.61 2.66
C GLU A 147 6.03 -19.69 1.61
N ASP A 148 5.30 -18.65 2.06
CA ASP A 148 4.62 -17.70 1.20
C ASP A 148 5.57 -16.57 0.73
N LEU A 149 6.57 -16.17 1.55
CA LEU A 149 7.46 -15.04 1.29
C LEU A 149 8.07 -15.01 -0.12
N PRO A 150 8.61 -16.11 -0.67
CA PRO A 150 9.20 -16.10 -2.01
C PRO A 150 8.18 -15.81 -3.12
N ARG A 151 6.88 -15.98 -2.83
CA ARG A 151 5.81 -15.97 -3.82
C ARG A 151 4.86 -14.78 -3.73
N ILE A 152 4.96 -13.97 -2.68
CA ILE A 152 4.01 -12.87 -2.44
C ILE A 152 3.97 -11.83 -3.56
N MET A 153 5.03 -11.74 -4.36
CA MET A 153 5.14 -10.87 -5.53
C MET A 153 4.71 -11.54 -6.85
N GLU A 154 4.32 -12.83 -6.82
CA GLU A 154 3.81 -13.53 -8.00
C GLU A 154 2.40 -13.05 -8.36
N ARG A 155 2.10 -13.00 -9.65
CA ARG A 155 0.78 -12.60 -10.15
C ARG A 155 -0.33 -13.54 -9.66
N GLY A 156 -1.33 -12.98 -8.98
CA GLY A 156 -2.49 -13.74 -8.50
C GLY A 156 -2.23 -14.57 -7.25
N TYR A 157 -1.04 -14.48 -6.65
CA TYR A 157 -0.73 -15.19 -5.42
C TYR A 157 -1.36 -14.51 -4.21
N THR A 158 -2.08 -15.26 -3.39
CA THR A 158 -2.83 -14.71 -2.24
C THR A 158 -2.40 -15.27 -0.89
N GLY A 159 -1.40 -16.16 -0.84
CA GLY A 159 -0.92 -16.79 0.40
C GLY A 159 -2.02 -17.46 1.24
N TYR A 160 -1.64 -18.02 2.37
CA TYR A 160 -2.58 -18.63 3.32
C TYR A 160 -3.56 -17.59 3.90
N ASN A 161 -3.05 -16.44 4.29
CA ASN A 161 -3.83 -15.35 4.91
C ASN A 161 -4.78 -14.64 3.94
N GLY A 162 -4.50 -14.66 2.65
CA GLY A 162 -5.32 -14.02 1.62
C GLY A 162 -6.52 -14.85 1.14
N ARG A 163 -6.59 -16.13 1.53
CA ARG A 163 -7.70 -17.04 1.17
C ARG A 163 -8.87 -17.01 2.16
N GLY A 164 -8.68 -16.37 3.33
CA GLY A 164 -9.68 -16.25 4.39
C GLY A 164 -10.76 -15.21 4.12
N ALA A 165 -11.39 -14.70 5.19
CA ALA A 165 -12.50 -13.75 5.16
C ALA A 165 -12.22 -12.43 4.41
N SER A 166 -10.95 -12.09 4.20
CA SER A 166 -10.50 -10.90 3.47
C SER A 166 -9.90 -11.30 2.12
N LYS A 167 -10.75 -11.61 1.13
CA LYS A 167 -10.31 -11.96 -0.23
C LYS A 167 -9.36 -10.92 -0.80
N SER A 168 -8.13 -11.35 -1.15
CA SER A 168 -7.15 -10.56 -1.90
C SER A 168 -7.19 -10.93 -3.37
N SER A 169 -6.95 -9.97 -4.25
CA SER A 169 -6.82 -10.24 -5.69
C SER A 169 -5.48 -10.91 -6.06
N GLY A 170 -4.47 -10.81 -5.17
CA GLY A 170 -3.10 -11.24 -5.47
C GLY A 170 -2.41 -10.39 -6.55
N ILE A 171 -2.96 -9.22 -6.87
CA ILE A 171 -2.43 -8.35 -7.94
C ILE A 171 -1.62 -7.19 -7.34
N GLY A 172 -1.95 -6.71 -6.14
CA GLY A 172 -1.36 -5.50 -5.56
C GLY A 172 0.16 -5.54 -5.45
N LEU A 173 0.73 -6.53 -4.76
CA LEU A 173 2.19 -6.65 -4.60
C LEU A 173 2.91 -6.97 -5.92
N TYR A 174 2.29 -7.74 -6.81
CA TYR A 174 2.80 -7.97 -8.15
C TYR A 174 2.95 -6.64 -8.92
N LEU A 175 1.95 -5.76 -8.84
CA LEU A 175 2.01 -4.43 -9.46
C LEU A 175 3.04 -3.52 -8.80
N CYS A 176 3.18 -3.59 -7.47
CA CYS A 176 4.26 -2.91 -6.75
C CYS A 176 5.62 -3.29 -7.31
N LYS A 177 5.87 -4.59 -7.46
CA LYS A 177 7.13 -5.10 -8.01
C LYS A 177 7.36 -4.58 -9.42
N LYS A 178 6.36 -4.67 -10.31
CA LYS A 178 6.46 -4.16 -11.67
C LYS A 178 6.74 -2.66 -11.73
N ALA A 179 6.02 -1.85 -10.95
CA ALA A 179 6.23 -0.41 -10.90
C ALA A 179 7.62 -0.07 -10.32
N ALA A 180 8.04 -0.75 -9.26
CA ALA A 180 9.35 -0.58 -8.66
C ALA A 180 10.50 -0.92 -9.62
N ASP A 181 10.37 -2.01 -10.38
CA ASP A 181 11.35 -2.40 -11.40
C ASP A 181 11.52 -1.30 -12.47
N GLN A 182 10.43 -0.63 -12.87
CA GLN A 182 10.46 0.48 -13.83
C GLN A 182 11.09 1.75 -13.22
N LEU A 183 10.92 1.97 -11.92
CA LEU A 183 11.51 3.10 -11.21
C LEU A 183 12.96 2.84 -10.75
N GLY A 184 13.49 1.64 -10.93
CA GLY A 184 14.80 1.25 -10.39
C GLY A 184 14.81 1.14 -8.85
N ILE A 185 13.65 0.85 -8.24
CA ILE A 185 13.48 0.66 -6.80
C ILE A 185 13.54 -0.83 -6.47
N ASP A 186 14.42 -1.21 -5.55
CA ASP A 186 14.43 -2.57 -5.02
C ASP A 186 13.42 -2.70 -3.88
N ILE A 187 12.61 -3.75 -3.90
CA ILE A 187 11.66 -4.10 -2.83
C ILE A 187 12.14 -5.35 -2.11
N GLU A 188 12.34 -5.23 -0.81
CA GLU A 188 12.63 -6.35 0.08
C GLU A 188 11.54 -6.48 1.13
N VAL A 189 11.17 -7.72 1.49
CA VAL A 189 10.14 -7.99 2.50
C VAL A 189 10.71 -8.90 3.57
N GLU A 190 10.72 -8.41 4.79
CA GLU A 190 11.05 -9.15 6.00
C GLU A 190 9.75 -9.39 6.77
N SER A 191 9.45 -10.63 7.12
CA SER A 191 8.24 -10.94 7.89
C SER A 191 8.37 -12.26 8.63
N GLU A 192 7.77 -12.31 9.81
CA GLU A 192 7.61 -13.52 10.59
C GLU A 192 6.15 -13.64 11.04
N PRO A 193 5.57 -14.86 11.07
CA PRO A 193 4.23 -15.09 11.57
C PRO A 193 4.03 -14.48 12.96
N TYR A 194 2.97 -13.68 13.11
CA TYR A 194 2.56 -12.99 14.35
C TYR A 194 3.51 -11.87 14.83
N HIS A 195 4.56 -11.53 14.08
CA HIS A 195 5.50 -10.45 14.41
C HIS A 195 5.40 -9.26 13.44
N GLY A 196 4.49 -9.37 12.44
CA GLY A 196 4.26 -8.30 11.47
C GLY A 196 5.10 -8.41 10.21
N THR A 197 5.07 -7.35 9.43
CA THR A 197 5.76 -7.28 8.14
C THR A 197 6.51 -5.96 8.02
N LYS A 198 7.71 -6.03 7.48
CA LYS A 198 8.53 -4.89 7.12
C LYS A 198 8.84 -4.93 5.64
N VAL A 199 8.49 -3.88 4.92
CA VAL A 199 8.80 -3.71 3.51
C VAL A 199 9.80 -2.59 3.36
N LEU A 200 10.94 -2.89 2.73
CA LEU A 200 12.01 -1.95 2.47
C LEU A 200 11.99 -1.57 0.98
N LEU A 201 11.95 -0.28 0.70
CA LEU A 201 12.08 0.28 -0.64
C LEU A 201 13.45 0.96 -0.74
N THR A 202 14.38 0.33 -1.44
CA THR A 202 15.71 0.91 -1.68
C THR A 202 15.69 1.70 -2.97
N ILE A 203 15.80 3.03 -2.85
CA ILE A 203 15.80 3.98 -3.95
C ILE A 203 17.24 4.46 -4.15
N ARG A 204 17.85 4.06 -5.28
CA ARG A 204 19.20 4.45 -5.63
C ARG A 204 19.16 5.79 -6.35
N GLN A 205 19.92 6.77 -5.85
CA GLN A 205 20.10 8.03 -6.58
C GLN A 205 21.05 7.77 -7.75
N HIS A 206 20.52 7.81 -8.96
CA HIS A 206 21.37 7.89 -10.14
C HIS A 206 21.98 9.29 -10.18
N HIS A 207 23.29 9.39 -9.86
CA HIS A 207 24.03 10.59 -10.24
C HIS A 207 24.07 10.61 -11.77
N THR A 208 23.16 11.33 -12.40
CA THR A 208 23.35 11.77 -13.78
C THR A 208 24.63 12.59 -13.81
N ARG A 209 25.72 11.95 -14.27
CA ARG A 209 26.90 12.73 -14.69
C ARG A 209 26.41 13.59 -15.84
N HIS A 210 26.22 14.88 -15.58
CA HIS A 210 26.21 15.87 -16.62
C HIS A 210 27.62 15.89 -17.22
N GLU A 211 27.80 15.20 -18.35
CA GLU A 211 28.92 15.46 -19.28
C GLU A 211 28.58 16.66 -20.16
#